data_ff06b2b066df16cafcabddb12f73396a
#
_entry.id   ff06b2b066df16cafcabddb12f73396a
#
_cell.length_a   1.000
_cell.length_b   1.000
_cell.length_c   1.000
_cell.angle_alpha   90.00
_cell.angle_beta   90.00
_cell.angle_gamma   90.00
#
_symmetry.space_group_name_H-M   'P 1'
#
loop_
_entity.id
_entity.type
_entity.pdbx_description
1 polymer ?
#
loop_
_entity_poly.entity_id
_entity_poly.type
_entity_poly.pdbx_seq_one_letter_code
_entity_poly.pdbx_strand_id
1 'polypeptide(L)'
;EMYLWQKDYDNCIKYANSILEQKKLDAKEKGYTEGDFENFGGFPLIASRSRGANAYGNAFNEIFVKNNSMESIFELNFRKDDTNGNQLCNGPVCFFYGADGQTAYTKPTTYVVNDERDALYNVFAKDNGGFDGRAYENIQYGTDGSAVGYYKYAAKGNLVLKSSNTPYKDATYSNLWNVYRKDNNVFSRNKSNYILYRLTDILLLKAEALALKITSQQTITESTPDYATWKEAFDIVDAINKRSLIETTPYKHVLDASNYNTQELLLDLVYAERNRELMFEGKHYFDLVRRSLREENTKYLASKVVNKDPLTAAIIGQRMTKMDAIFWPIYLDELKVNKNLHQNSAFGSGDDSSYEKS
;
A
#
# COMPACT_ATOMS: atom_id res chain seq x y z
N GLU A 1 6.79 8.19 -11.91
CA GLU A 1 5.36 7.95 -12.07
C GLU A 1 4.84 8.51 -13.41
N MET A 2 5.06 9.81 -13.74
CA MET A 2 4.57 10.42 -14.98
C MET A 2 4.96 9.64 -16.24
N TYR A 3 6.20 9.18 -16.34
CA TYR A 3 6.65 8.36 -17.47
C TYR A 3 5.87 7.05 -17.60
N LEU A 4 5.50 6.44 -16.46
CA LEU A 4 4.67 5.24 -16.47
C LEU A 4 3.26 5.50 -17.04
N TRP A 5 2.65 6.65 -16.68
CA TRP A 5 1.38 7.10 -17.27
C TRP A 5 1.49 7.35 -18.79
N GLN A 6 2.64 7.86 -19.25
CA GLN A 6 2.92 8.12 -20.66
C GLN A 6 3.33 6.85 -21.43
N LYS A 7 3.39 5.69 -20.77
CA LYS A 7 3.90 4.42 -21.33
C LYS A 7 5.38 4.50 -21.75
N ASP A 8 6.14 5.47 -21.22
CA ASP A 8 7.58 5.61 -21.41
C ASP A 8 8.32 4.83 -20.32
N TYR A 9 8.35 3.52 -20.48
CA TYR A 9 8.91 2.59 -19.50
C TYR A 9 10.41 2.74 -19.34
N ASP A 10 11.13 3.09 -20.41
CA ASP A 10 12.59 3.25 -20.37
C ASP A 10 13.00 4.42 -19.48
N ASN A 11 12.35 5.57 -19.64
CA ASN A 11 12.60 6.71 -18.77
C ASN A 11 12.10 6.45 -17.34
N CYS A 12 11.00 5.73 -17.16
CA CYS A 12 10.54 5.32 -15.83
C CYS A 12 11.63 4.52 -15.10
N ILE A 13 12.19 3.50 -15.73
CA ILE A 13 13.26 2.64 -15.18
C ILE A 13 14.53 3.47 -14.93
N LYS A 14 14.95 4.28 -15.90
CA LYS A 14 16.15 5.15 -15.82
C LYS A 14 16.11 6.05 -14.58
N TYR A 15 15.01 6.80 -14.39
CA TYR A 15 14.91 7.72 -13.25
C TYR A 15 14.70 6.99 -11.93
N ALA A 16 14.03 5.84 -11.93
CA ALA A 16 13.95 4.99 -10.74
C ALA A 16 15.33 4.50 -10.30
N ASN A 17 16.18 4.09 -11.26
CA ASN A 17 17.57 3.71 -10.98
C ASN A 17 18.38 4.89 -10.42
N SER A 18 18.22 6.10 -10.97
CA SER A 18 18.92 7.28 -10.45
C SER A 18 18.53 7.60 -9.01
N ILE A 19 17.24 7.46 -8.67
CA ILE A 19 16.75 7.63 -7.30
C ILE A 19 17.29 6.54 -6.38
N LEU A 20 17.32 5.29 -6.85
CA LEU A 20 17.85 4.16 -6.08
C LEU A 20 19.33 4.37 -5.73
N GLU A 21 20.15 4.77 -6.70
CA GLU A 21 21.57 5.05 -6.45
C GLU A 21 21.77 6.20 -5.45
N GLN A 22 20.99 7.27 -5.57
CA GLN A 22 21.02 8.36 -4.58
C GLN A 22 20.63 7.85 -3.18
N LYS A 23 19.59 7.01 -3.08
CA LYS A 23 19.16 6.43 -1.80
C LYS A 23 20.19 5.48 -1.18
N LYS A 24 20.97 4.78 -1.99
CA LYS A 24 22.11 4.00 -1.49
C LYS A 24 23.19 4.91 -0.89
N LEU A 25 23.46 6.05 -1.51
CA LEU A 25 24.40 7.04 -0.96
C LEU A 25 23.88 7.64 0.35
N ASP A 26 22.63 8.11 0.38
CA ASP A 26 21.98 8.64 1.57
C ASP A 26 22.01 7.63 2.74
N ALA A 27 21.80 6.35 2.44
CA ALA A 27 21.83 5.28 3.42
C ALA A 27 23.24 5.10 4.01
N LYS A 28 24.28 5.12 3.17
CA LYS A 28 25.68 5.03 3.62
C LYS A 28 26.05 6.21 4.49
N GLU A 29 25.64 7.42 4.18
CA GLU A 29 25.83 8.62 5.00
C GLU A 29 25.17 8.48 6.38
N LYS A 30 24.05 7.75 6.46
CA LYS A 30 23.37 7.42 7.72
C LYS A 30 23.95 6.20 8.44
N GLY A 31 25.05 5.64 7.96
CA GLY A 31 25.77 4.54 8.61
C GLY A 31 25.29 3.14 8.25
N TYR A 32 24.44 2.99 7.23
CA TYR A 32 24.07 1.68 6.69
C TYR A 32 25.20 1.15 5.80
N THR A 33 25.36 -0.17 5.77
CA THR A 33 26.40 -0.88 5.01
C THR A 33 25.78 -1.70 3.88
N GLU A 34 26.60 -2.12 2.92
CA GLU A 34 26.14 -3.05 1.86
C GLU A 34 25.52 -4.32 2.46
N GLY A 35 26.08 -4.85 3.55
CA GLY A 35 25.55 -6.04 4.21
C GLY A 35 24.16 -5.83 4.82
N ASP A 36 23.75 -4.60 5.11
CA ASP A 36 22.38 -4.30 5.55
C ASP A 36 21.40 -4.44 4.38
N PHE A 37 21.84 -4.29 3.14
CA PHE A 37 21.02 -4.37 1.94
C PHE A 37 20.99 -5.76 1.31
N GLU A 38 21.97 -6.62 1.57
CA GLU A 38 22.08 -7.98 0.98
C GLU A 38 20.82 -8.82 1.25
N ASN A 39 20.25 -8.69 2.44
CA ASN A 39 19.03 -9.41 2.80
C ASN A 39 17.82 -9.04 1.94
N PHE A 40 17.90 -7.91 1.24
CA PHE A 40 16.84 -7.34 0.38
C PHE A 40 17.33 -7.16 -1.05
N GLY A 41 18.16 -8.07 -1.56
CA GLY A 41 18.61 -8.04 -2.95
C GLY A 41 19.45 -6.82 -3.33
N GLY A 42 20.13 -6.20 -2.37
CA GLY A 42 20.94 -4.99 -2.56
C GLY A 42 20.14 -3.69 -2.55
N PHE A 43 18.83 -3.73 -2.21
CA PHE A 43 18.01 -2.53 -2.04
C PHE A 43 18.19 -1.93 -0.64
N PRO A 44 18.33 -0.59 -0.50
CA PRO A 44 18.50 0.07 0.79
C PRO A 44 17.16 0.19 1.52
N LEU A 45 16.60 -0.94 1.93
CA LEU A 45 15.36 -1.04 2.67
C LEU A 45 15.61 -1.14 4.16
N ILE A 46 14.78 -0.50 4.95
CA ILE A 46 14.82 -0.60 6.42
C ILE A 46 14.26 -1.98 6.81
N ALA A 47 15.03 -2.74 7.57
CA ALA A 47 14.59 -4.04 8.06
C ALA A 47 13.42 -3.90 9.04
N SER A 48 12.41 -4.76 8.92
CA SER A 48 11.29 -4.82 9.88
C SER A 48 11.72 -5.29 11.26
N ARG A 49 12.83 -5.99 11.35
CA ARG A 49 13.42 -6.45 12.61
C ARG A 49 14.67 -5.64 12.93
N SER A 50 14.70 -5.02 14.11
CA SER A 50 15.91 -4.35 14.59
C SER A 50 17.02 -5.36 14.85
N ARG A 51 18.27 -4.96 14.59
CA ARG A 51 19.46 -5.80 14.80
C ARG A 51 19.52 -6.30 16.25
N GLY A 52 19.56 -7.62 16.43
CA GLY A 52 19.62 -8.23 17.77
C GLY A 52 18.30 -8.28 18.55
N ALA A 53 17.20 -7.79 18.00
CA ALA A 53 15.88 -7.84 18.63
C ALA A 53 15.03 -9.01 18.11
N ASN A 54 14.20 -9.58 18.99
CA ASN A 54 13.22 -10.60 18.63
C ASN A 54 11.83 -9.99 18.33
N ALA A 55 11.81 -8.70 17.98
CA ALA A 55 10.58 -7.96 17.74
C ALA A 55 10.63 -7.32 16.35
N TYR A 56 9.46 -7.26 15.72
CA TYR A 56 9.22 -6.63 14.42
C TYR A 56 8.57 -5.26 14.60
N GLY A 57 8.36 -4.53 13.53
CA GLY A 57 7.78 -3.19 13.52
C GLY A 57 8.80 -2.07 13.34
N ASN A 58 10.09 -2.41 13.22
CA ASN A 58 11.14 -1.40 13.06
C ASN A 58 10.95 -0.55 11.80
N ALA A 59 10.71 -1.17 10.63
CA ALA A 59 10.48 -0.43 9.38
C ALA A 59 9.28 0.51 9.51
N PHE A 60 8.18 0.04 10.07
CA PHE A 60 7.01 0.86 10.33
C PHE A 60 7.34 2.08 11.21
N ASN A 61 8.04 1.85 12.32
CA ASN A 61 8.38 2.91 13.26
C ASN A 61 9.32 3.96 12.66
N GLU A 62 10.33 3.52 11.90
CA GLU A 62 11.25 4.43 11.22
C GLU A 62 10.53 5.28 10.16
N ILE A 63 9.62 4.67 9.39
CA ILE A 63 8.95 5.32 8.26
C ILE A 63 7.78 6.20 8.73
N PHE A 64 6.88 5.65 9.57
CA PHE A 64 5.60 6.30 9.87
C PHE A 64 5.52 6.95 11.27
N VAL A 65 6.46 6.69 12.15
CA VAL A 65 6.46 7.28 13.49
C VAL A 65 7.57 8.32 13.66
N LYS A 66 8.80 8.01 13.23
CA LYS A 66 9.95 8.90 13.40
C LYS A 66 10.05 9.98 12.32
N ASN A 67 9.44 9.78 11.15
CA ASN A 67 9.51 10.66 9.97
C ASN A 67 10.92 10.80 9.37
N ASN A 68 11.01 11.35 8.16
CA ASN A 68 12.28 11.61 7.45
C ASN A 68 13.23 10.40 7.46
N SER A 69 12.64 9.22 7.27
CA SER A 69 13.37 7.95 7.25
C SER A 69 14.37 7.90 6.09
N MET A 70 15.25 6.88 6.11
CA MET A 70 16.14 6.61 4.99
C MET A 70 15.36 6.36 3.68
N GLU A 71 14.18 5.73 3.77
CA GLU A 71 13.33 5.47 2.60
C GLU A 71 12.52 6.68 2.13
N SER A 72 12.43 7.75 2.92
CA SER A 72 11.67 8.95 2.55
C SER A 72 12.29 9.66 1.34
N ILE A 73 11.43 10.09 0.42
CA ILE A 73 11.81 10.92 -0.73
C ILE A 73 11.13 12.27 -0.64
N PHE A 74 9.82 12.26 -0.37
CA PHE A 74 9.05 13.49 -0.21
C PHE A 74 7.93 13.32 0.80
N GLU A 75 8.00 14.11 1.88
CA GLU A 75 7.01 14.14 2.96
C GLU A 75 6.47 15.56 3.15
N LEU A 76 5.17 15.67 3.43
CA LEU A 76 4.54 16.91 3.84
C LEU A 76 4.48 16.97 5.35
N ASN A 77 5.07 18.01 5.92
CA ASN A 77 5.03 18.29 7.35
C ASN A 77 3.98 19.37 7.64
N PHE A 78 2.87 18.97 8.25
CA PHE A 78 1.80 19.86 8.68
C PHE A 78 1.95 20.25 10.17
N ARG A 79 3.17 20.35 10.64
CA ARG A 79 3.49 20.62 12.04
C ARG A 79 2.79 21.90 12.53
N LYS A 80 2.11 21.77 13.65
CA LYS A 80 1.58 22.89 14.40
C LYS A 80 2.01 22.73 15.86
N ASP A 81 2.67 23.72 16.41
CA ASP A 81 3.00 23.78 17.82
C ASP A 81 1.95 24.59 18.58
N ASP A 82 1.68 24.21 19.82
CA ASP A 82 0.90 25.04 20.73
C ASP A 82 1.74 26.20 21.29
N THR A 83 1.09 27.08 22.04
CA THR A 83 1.76 28.25 22.66
C THR A 83 2.87 27.86 23.67
N ASN A 84 2.91 26.62 24.12
CA ASN A 84 3.91 26.07 25.04
C ASN A 84 5.01 25.28 24.32
N GLY A 85 5.03 25.33 22.98
CA GLY A 85 6.01 24.59 22.17
C GLY A 85 5.72 23.09 22.03
N ASN A 86 4.56 22.62 22.49
CA ASN A 86 4.17 21.23 22.28
C ASN A 86 3.67 21.04 20.85
N GLN A 87 4.19 20.00 20.20
CA GLN A 87 3.73 19.65 18.86
C GLN A 87 2.30 19.14 18.90
N LEU A 88 1.42 19.86 18.22
CA LEU A 88 0.06 19.42 17.97
C LEU A 88 0.00 18.39 16.85
N CYS A 89 -1.16 17.78 16.71
CA CYS A 89 -1.43 16.85 15.64
C CYS A 89 -1.23 17.49 14.25
N ASN A 90 -0.63 16.73 13.33
CA ASN A 90 -0.42 17.17 11.95
C ASN A 90 -1.76 17.26 11.20
N GLY A 91 -2.36 18.44 11.14
CA GLY A 91 -3.55 18.83 10.39
C GLY A 91 -4.29 17.74 9.58
N PRO A 92 -4.08 17.66 8.25
CA PRO A 92 -4.78 16.67 7.42
C PRO A 92 -4.56 15.21 7.82
N VAL A 93 -3.36 14.85 8.27
CA VAL A 93 -3.07 13.47 8.70
C VAL A 93 -3.95 13.11 9.89
N CYS A 94 -4.08 13.97 10.87
CA CYS A 94 -4.94 13.73 12.01
C CYS A 94 -6.41 13.73 11.66
N PHE A 95 -6.81 14.60 10.76
CA PHE A 95 -8.18 14.66 10.29
C PHE A 95 -8.61 13.36 9.63
N PHE A 96 -7.78 12.84 8.73
CA PHE A 96 -8.12 11.62 7.99
C PHE A 96 -7.92 10.34 8.79
N TYR A 97 -6.81 10.21 9.53
CA TYR A 97 -6.41 8.95 10.17
C TYR A 97 -6.66 8.91 11.67
N GLY A 98 -7.05 10.03 12.26
CA GLY A 98 -7.32 10.16 13.69
C GLY A 98 -6.12 10.64 14.50
N ALA A 99 -6.46 11.19 15.67
CA ALA A 99 -5.51 11.69 16.64
C ALA A 99 -5.94 11.31 18.05
N ASP A 100 -5.13 11.68 19.02
CA ASP A 100 -5.42 11.44 20.41
C ASP A 100 -6.73 12.15 20.83
N GLY A 101 -7.72 11.33 21.22
CA GLY A 101 -9.05 11.82 21.61
C GLY A 101 -9.93 12.36 20.47
N GLN A 102 -9.49 12.28 19.23
CA GLN A 102 -10.28 12.70 18.07
C GLN A 102 -10.67 11.48 17.22
N THR A 103 -11.90 11.48 16.76
CA THR A 103 -12.39 10.48 15.82
C THR A 103 -11.79 10.76 14.44
N ALA A 104 -11.24 9.73 13.79
CA ALA A 104 -10.81 9.83 12.39
C ALA A 104 -12.02 10.17 11.50
N TYR A 105 -11.82 11.04 10.52
CA TYR A 105 -12.81 11.31 9.48
C TYR A 105 -13.09 10.09 8.63
N THR A 106 -12.04 9.30 8.37
CA THR A 106 -12.14 8.02 7.67
C THR A 106 -11.93 6.88 8.65
N LYS A 107 -12.57 5.74 8.38
CA LYS A 107 -12.33 4.48 9.12
C LYS A 107 -12.06 3.36 8.12
N PRO A 108 -11.25 2.35 8.48
CA PRO A 108 -11.22 1.11 7.71
C PRO A 108 -12.66 0.60 7.61
N THR A 109 -13.13 0.33 6.40
CA THR A 109 -14.48 -0.18 6.22
C THR A 109 -14.56 -1.62 6.73
N THR A 110 -15.75 -2.02 7.18
CA THR A 110 -16.04 -3.41 7.54
C THR A 110 -15.65 -4.38 6.43
N TYR A 111 -15.61 -3.93 5.20
CA TYR A 111 -15.20 -4.72 4.03
C TYR A 111 -13.70 -5.08 4.01
N VAL A 112 -12.84 -4.25 4.58
CA VAL A 112 -11.43 -4.62 4.80
C VAL A 112 -11.34 -5.63 5.96
N VAL A 113 -12.39 -5.79 6.76
CA VAL A 113 -12.34 -6.37 8.11
C VAL A 113 -13.37 -7.45 8.40
N ASN A 114 -14.50 -7.54 7.75
CA ASN A 114 -15.61 -8.39 8.18
C ASN A 114 -15.77 -9.73 7.47
N ASP A 115 -15.16 -9.89 6.35
CA ASP A 115 -15.00 -11.23 5.79
C ASP A 115 -13.54 -11.60 5.70
N GLU A 116 -13.16 -11.26 6.33
CA GLU A 116 -12.37 -10.87 7.40
C GLU A 116 -11.07 -11.61 7.39
N ARG A 117 -11.12 -12.85 7.59
CA ARG A 117 -10.02 -13.76 7.32
C ARG A 117 -9.75 -13.82 5.82
N ASP A 118 -10.80 -13.79 4.99
CA ASP A 118 -10.64 -13.87 3.55
C ASP A 118 -10.12 -12.58 2.94
N ALA A 119 -10.56 -11.40 3.37
CA ALA A 119 -10.02 -10.14 2.88
C ALA A 119 -8.58 -9.92 3.35
N LEU A 120 -8.31 -10.12 4.63
CA LEU A 120 -6.93 -10.07 5.15
C LEU A 120 -6.08 -11.21 4.58
N TYR A 121 -6.62 -12.41 4.46
CA TYR A 121 -5.96 -13.53 3.82
C TYR A 121 -5.67 -13.22 2.35
N ASN A 122 -6.64 -12.77 1.58
CA ASN A 122 -6.45 -12.49 0.16
C ASN A 122 -5.51 -11.31 -0.10
N VAL A 123 -5.49 -10.30 0.77
CA VAL A 123 -4.61 -9.15 0.62
C VAL A 123 -3.20 -9.45 1.14
N PHE A 124 -3.06 -10.02 2.34
CA PHE A 124 -1.79 -10.12 3.03
C PHE A 124 -1.20 -11.53 3.10
N ALA A 125 -2.02 -12.56 3.04
CA ALA A 125 -1.58 -13.92 3.29
C ALA A 125 -1.54 -14.82 2.06
N LYS A 126 -2.28 -14.48 1.01
CA LYS A 126 -2.39 -15.33 -0.18
C LYS A 126 -1.04 -15.66 -0.80
N ASP A 127 -0.19 -14.64 -0.94
CA ASP A 127 1.14 -14.79 -1.53
C ASP A 127 2.23 -15.11 -0.48
N ASN A 128 1.94 -14.90 0.82
CA ASN A 128 2.92 -14.89 1.91
C ASN A 128 2.71 -15.98 2.94
N GLY A 129 1.86 -16.96 2.70
CA GLY A 129 1.64 -18.07 3.64
C GLY A 129 1.13 -17.68 5.03
N GLY A 130 0.73 -16.42 5.24
CA GLY A 130 0.02 -16.00 6.43
C GLY A 130 0.78 -15.17 7.46
N PHE A 131 1.98 -14.66 7.15
CA PHE A 131 2.78 -13.89 8.11
C PHE A 131 3.26 -12.55 7.57
N ASP A 132 2.35 -11.77 7.02
CA ASP A 132 2.67 -10.40 6.63
C ASP A 132 2.42 -9.43 7.79
N GLY A 133 3.46 -8.82 8.31
CA GLY A 133 3.39 -7.88 9.41
C GLY A 133 2.56 -6.64 9.12
N ARG A 134 2.45 -6.26 7.85
CA ARG A 134 1.72 -5.06 7.42
C ARG A 134 0.21 -5.14 7.70
N ALA A 135 -0.36 -6.34 7.79
CA ALA A 135 -1.75 -6.50 8.23
C ALA A 135 -2.00 -5.84 9.59
N TYR A 136 -1.01 -5.92 10.47
CA TYR A 136 -1.07 -5.37 11.83
C TYR A 136 -0.54 -3.93 11.91
N GLU A 137 0.37 -3.57 11.02
CA GLU A 137 0.94 -2.22 10.95
C GLU A 137 -0.05 -1.21 10.38
N ASN A 138 -0.96 -1.66 9.54
CA ASN A 138 -1.92 -0.79 8.88
C ASN A 138 -3.19 -0.54 9.70
N ILE A 139 -3.72 -1.56 10.38
CA ILE A 139 -5.06 -1.55 10.95
C ILE A 139 -5.01 -1.78 12.46
N GLN A 140 -5.75 -0.98 13.21
CA GLN A 140 -6.01 -1.20 14.61
C GLN A 140 -7.27 -2.05 14.77
N TYR A 141 -7.14 -3.22 15.40
CA TYR A 141 -8.24 -4.12 15.70
C TYR A 141 -8.76 -3.92 17.10
N GLY A 142 -10.07 -4.04 17.30
CA GLY A 142 -10.73 -4.16 18.59
C GLY A 142 -10.54 -5.54 19.19
N THR A 143 -11.00 -5.72 20.43
CA THR A 143 -10.91 -7.00 21.16
C THR A 143 -11.81 -8.09 20.55
N ASP A 144 -12.84 -7.68 19.82
CA ASP A 144 -13.76 -8.53 19.06
C ASP A 144 -13.25 -8.83 17.63
N GLY A 145 -12.09 -8.30 17.28
CA GLY A 145 -11.50 -8.43 15.95
C GLY A 145 -11.98 -7.40 14.93
N SER A 146 -12.91 -6.50 15.29
CA SER A 146 -13.35 -5.45 14.40
C SER A 146 -12.24 -4.43 14.13
N ALA A 147 -12.19 -3.81 12.93
CA ALA A 147 -11.32 -2.67 12.70
C ALA A 147 -11.89 -1.45 13.40
N VAL A 148 -11.10 -0.89 14.29
CA VAL A 148 -11.48 0.28 15.07
C VAL A 148 -10.76 1.55 14.61
N GLY A 149 -9.69 1.44 13.83
CA GLY A 149 -8.91 2.57 13.36
C GLY A 149 -7.69 2.18 12.56
N TYR A 150 -6.85 3.16 12.31
CA TYR A 150 -5.57 2.99 11.63
C TYR A 150 -4.42 3.01 12.64
N TYR A 151 -3.37 2.22 12.36
CA TYR A 151 -2.04 2.46 12.93
C TYR A 151 -1.20 3.30 11.99
N LYS A 152 -1.22 3.02 10.70
CA LYS A 152 -0.50 3.81 9.71
C LYS A 152 -0.97 5.27 9.78
N TYR A 153 -0.06 6.20 9.95
CA TYR A 153 -0.29 7.63 10.18
C TYR A 153 -1.02 8.02 11.49
N ALA A 154 -1.50 7.04 12.26
CA ALA A 154 -2.23 7.30 13.50
C ALA A 154 -1.57 6.67 14.75
N ALA A 155 -0.44 5.99 14.58
CA ALA A 155 0.26 5.39 15.70
C ALA A 155 0.77 6.45 16.68
N LYS A 156 0.42 6.28 17.95
CA LYS A 156 0.82 7.18 19.03
C LYS A 156 2.21 6.89 19.59
N GLY A 157 2.85 5.85 19.11
CA GLY A 157 4.17 5.39 19.55
C GLY A 157 4.62 4.22 18.70
N ASN A 158 5.76 3.66 19.07
CA ASN A 158 6.32 2.51 18.37
C ASN A 158 5.38 1.31 18.42
N LEU A 159 5.21 0.65 17.30
CA LEU A 159 4.58 -0.67 17.25
C LEU A 159 5.66 -1.73 17.47
N VAL A 160 5.31 -2.74 18.25
CA VAL A 160 6.15 -3.90 18.49
C VAL A 160 5.36 -5.14 18.14
N LEU A 161 5.84 -5.86 17.14
CA LEU A 161 5.27 -7.14 16.74
C LEU A 161 6.08 -8.25 17.41
N LYS A 162 5.43 -9.05 18.23
CA LYS A 162 6.03 -10.25 18.81
C LYS A 162 5.71 -11.45 17.92
N SER A 163 6.71 -12.25 17.60
CA SER A 163 6.51 -13.46 16.83
C SER A 163 5.51 -14.41 17.53
N SER A 164 4.58 -14.94 16.75
CA SER A 164 3.67 -16.00 17.16
C SER A 164 3.99 -17.25 16.36
N ASN A 165 3.85 -18.43 16.97
CA ASN A 165 3.99 -19.70 16.28
C ASN A 165 2.73 -20.11 15.52
N THR A 166 1.67 -19.31 15.58
CA THR A 166 0.39 -19.62 14.93
C THR A 166 0.30 -18.92 13.59
N PRO A 167 0.18 -19.66 12.48
CA PRO A 167 -0.08 -19.08 11.17
C PRO A 167 -1.34 -18.22 11.15
N TYR A 168 -1.34 -17.15 10.37
CA TYR A 168 -2.46 -16.22 10.26
C TYR A 168 -3.79 -16.91 9.95
N LYS A 169 -3.79 -17.86 9.00
CA LYS A 169 -4.96 -18.65 8.61
C LYS A 169 -5.55 -19.52 9.74
N ASP A 170 -4.74 -19.88 10.71
CA ASP A 170 -5.11 -20.73 11.84
C ASP A 170 -5.29 -19.92 13.13
N ALA A 171 -5.05 -18.61 13.09
CA ALA A 171 -5.14 -17.74 14.24
C ALA A 171 -6.60 -17.35 14.53
N THR A 172 -6.96 -17.39 15.81
CA THR A 172 -8.15 -16.71 16.30
C THR A 172 -7.90 -15.22 16.45
N TYR A 173 -8.93 -14.38 16.52
CA TYR A 173 -8.76 -12.93 16.75
C TYR A 173 -7.91 -12.62 17.98
N SER A 174 -8.05 -13.39 19.05
CA SER A 174 -7.24 -13.23 20.25
C SER A 174 -5.75 -13.54 20.02
N ASN A 175 -5.44 -14.51 19.17
CA ASN A 175 -4.06 -14.84 18.81
C ASN A 175 -3.45 -13.78 17.88
N LEU A 176 -4.23 -13.26 16.95
CA LEU A 176 -3.82 -12.14 16.09
C LEU A 176 -3.48 -10.92 16.93
N TRP A 177 -4.31 -10.61 17.92
CA TRP A 177 -4.10 -9.47 18.80
C TRP A 177 -2.87 -9.61 19.71
N ASN A 178 -2.52 -10.83 20.11
CA ASN A 178 -1.35 -11.10 20.93
C ASN A 178 -0.02 -10.93 20.16
N VAL A 179 -0.05 -10.95 18.85
CA VAL A 179 1.14 -10.79 18.00
C VAL A 179 1.62 -9.33 18.01
N TYR A 180 0.70 -8.37 18.11
CA TYR A 180 1.01 -6.95 18.10
C TYR A 180 0.78 -6.29 19.46
N ARG A 181 1.82 -5.68 19.99
CA ARG A 181 1.70 -4.83 21.19
C ARG A 181 2.27 -3.46 20.89
N LYS A 182 1.50 -2.46 21.25
CA LYS A 182 1.94 -1.07 21.27
C LYS A 182 2.99 -0.92 22.36
N ASP A 183 4.12 -0.31 22.06
CA ASP A 183 5.09 0.05 23.07
C ASP A 183 4.47 1.04 24.07
N ASN A 184 4.77 0.86 25.36
CA ASN A 184 4.25 1.73 26.44
C ASN A 184 4.79 3.17 26.39
N ASN A 185 5.82 3.44 25.60
CA ASN A 185 6.31 4.78 25.33
C ASN A 185 5.41 5.52 24.36
N VAL A 186 4.23 5.84 24.83
CA VAL A 186 3.19 6.50 24.02
C VAL A 186 3.57 7.96 23.80
N PHE A 187 3.82 8.35 22.56
CA PHE A 187 3.75 9.77 22.20
C PHE A 187 2.30 10.22 22.41
N SER A 188 2.11 11.27 23.18
CA SER A 188 0.77 11.77 23.50
C SER A 188 0.00 12.25 22.28
N ARG A 189 0.66 12.38 21.12
CA ARG A 189 0.07 12.95 19.89
C ARG A 189 0.71 12.35 18.64
N ASN A 190 -0.09 12.21 17.58
CA ASN A 190 0.38 11.77 16.28
C ASN A 190 1.30 12.85 15.67
N LYS A 191 2.53 12.47 15.35
CA LYS A 191 3.55 13.35 14.75
C LYS A 191 3.93 12.94 13.33
N SER A 192 3.19 12.00 12.73
CA SER A 192 3.52 11.48 11.40
C SER A 192 3.40 12.58 10.33
N ASN A 193 4.42 12.69 9.49
CA ASN A 193 4.32 13.43 8.25
C ASN A 193 3.47 12.64 7.26
N TYR A 194 2.89 13.32 6.27
CA TYR A 194 2.24 12.65 5.17
C TYR A 194 3.25 12.37 4.05
N ILE A 195 3.47 11.09 3.77
CA ILE A 195 4.44 10.64 2.78
C ILE A 195 3.79 10.68 1.40
N LEU A 196 4.36 11.47 0.49
CA LEU A 196 3.96 11.48 -0.91
C LEU A 196 4.74 10.46 -1.74
N TYR A 197 6.05 10.35 -1.50
CA TYR A 197 6.91 9.38 -2.17
C TYR A 197 7.95 8.81 -1.22
N ARG A 198 8.12 7.50 -1.28
CA ARG A 198 9.17 6.76 -0.59
C ARG A 198 9.77 5.69 -1.49
N LEU A 199 10.91 5.16 -1.11
CA LEU A 199 11.72 4.28 -1.94
C LEU A 199 10.94 3.08 -2.48
N THR A 200 10.14 2.40 -1.66
CA THR A 200 9.36 1.24 -2.10
C THR A 200 8.31 1.56 -3.16
N ASP A 201 7.72 2.77 -3.13
CA ASP A 201 6.83 3.22 -4.20
C ASP A 201 7.60 3.31 -5.53
N ILE A 202 8.78 3.94 -5.53
CA ILE A 202 9.61 4.06 -6.73
C ILE A 202 10.07 2.69 -7.24
N LEU A 203 10.47 1.79 -6.35
CA LEU A 203 10.87 0.43 -6.72
C LEU A 203 9.71 -0.34 -7.36
N LEU A 204 8.51 -0.26 -6.80
CA LEU A 204 7.34 -0.93 -7.36
C LEU A 204 6.84 -0.28 -8.66
N LEU A 205 6.99 1.03 -8.86
CA LEU A 205 6.77 1.67 -10.17
C LEU A 205 7.79 1.18 -11.21
N LYS A 206 9.05 0.97 -10.80
CA LYS A 206 10.07 0.37 -11.67
C LYS A 206 9.71 -1.07 -12.01
N ALA A 207 9.29 -1.88 -11.05
CA ALA A 207 8.87 -3.26 -11.28
C ALA A 207 7.67 -3.34 -12.26
N GLU A 208 6.70 -2.42 -12.14
CA GLU A 208 5.60 -2.30 -13.11
C GLU A 208 6.10 -1.97 -14.52
N ALA A 209 7.01 -1.01 -14.64
CA ALA A 209 7.59 -0.63 -15.93
C ALA A 209 8.38 -1.79 -16.56
N LEU A 210 9.19 -2.51 -15.78
CA LEU A 210 9.92 -3.70 -16.24
C LEU A 210 8.96 -4.80 -16.71
N ALA A 211 7.94 -5.11 -15.93
CA ALA A 211 6.94 -6.12 -16.29
C ALA A 211 6.21 -5.74 -17.60
N LEU A 212 5.93 -4.46 -17.81
CA LEU A 212 5.29 -3.96 -19.03
C LEU A 212 6.20 -3.96 -20.27
N LYS A 213 7.51 -4.06 -20.08
CA LYS A 213 8.47 -4.25 -21.20
C LYS A 213 8.59 -5.70 -21.66
N ILE A 214 8.10 -6.66 -20.90
CA ILE A 214 8.11 -8.06 -21.31
C ILE A 214 7.21 -8.23 -22.53
N THR A 215 7.73 -8.83 -23.58
CA THR A 215 7.02 -9.05 -24.84
C THR A 215 6.62 -10.51 -25.05
N SER A 216 7.24 -11.43 -24.31
CA SER A 216 6.97 -12.86 -24.39
C SER A 216 5.54 -13.16 -23.94
N GLN A 217 4.79 -13.87 -24.79
CA GLN A 217 3.44 -14.36 -24.49
C GLN A 217 3.46 -15.75 -23.84
N GLN A 218 4.64 -16.32 -23.65
CA GLN A 218 4.84 -17.65 -23.10
C GLN A 218 5.39 -17.58 -21.68
N THR A 219 5.41 -18.74 -21.04
CA THR A 219 6.11 -18.92 -19.75
C THR A 219 7.58 -18.49 -19.85
N ILE A 220 7.98 -17.62 -18.96
CA ILE A 220 9.34 -17.07 -18.91
C ILE A 220 10.21 -18.06 -18.13
N THR A 221 11.33 -18.44 -18.76
CA THR A 221 12.36 -19.31 -18.20
C THR A 221 13.73 -18.67 -18.43
N GLU A 222 14.78 -19.22 -17.85
CA GLU A 222 16.15 -18.72 -18.03
C GLU A 222 16.61 -18.62 -19.50
N SER A 223 16.01 -19.40 -20.38
CA SER A 223 16.28 -19.36 -21.82
C SER A 223 15.47 -18.30 -22.58
N THR A 224 14.50 -17.66 -21.92
CA THR A 224 13.64 -16.65 -22.55
C THR A 224 14.38 -15.31 -22.64
N PRO A 225 14.33 -14.57 -23.77
CA PRO A 225 15.00 -13.27 -23.90
C PRO A 225 14.61 -12.25 -22.82
N ASP A 226 13.36 -12.30 -22.37
CA ASP A 226 12.82 -11.40 -21.34
C ASP A 226 13.15 -11.81 -19.90
N TYR A 227 13.89 -12.92 -19.69
CA TYR A 227 14.15 -13.46 -18.35
C TYR A 227 14.85 -12.46 -17.42
N ALA A 228 15.86 -11.75 -17.91
CA ALA A 228 16.56 -10.76 -17.10
C ALA A 228 15.64 -9.62 -16.63
N THR A 229 14.77 -9.13 -17.52
CA THR A 229 13.80 -8.08 -17.22
C THR A 229 12.75 -8.58 -16.23
N TRP A 230 12.24 -9.78 -16.45
CA TRP A 230 11.30 -10.44 -15.56
C TRP A 230 11.90 -10.65 -14.16
N LYS A 231 13.13 -11.17 -14.13
CA LYS A 231 13.84 -11.44 -12.88
C LYS A 231 14.07 -10.17 -12.07
N GLU A 232 14.50 -9.07 -12.70
CA GLU A 232 14.70 -7.80 -12.02
C GLU A 232 13.39 -7.29 -11.40
N ALA A 233 12.28 -7.37 -12.12
CA ALA A 233 10.97 -6.99 -11.61
C ALA A 233 10.52 -7.87 -10.44
N PHE A 234 10.72 -9.19 -10.56
CA PHE A 234 10.38 -10.14 -9.50
C PHE A 234 11.25 -9.92 -8.25
N ASP A 235 12.56 -9.71 -8.40
CA ASP A 235 13.50 -9.50 -7.29
C ASP A 235 13.15 -8.24 -6.48
N ILE A 236 12.65 -7.19 -7.14
CA ILE A 236 12.15 -6.00 -6.45
C ILE A 236 10.96 -6.35 -5.55
N VAL A 237 9.99 -7.07 -6.09
CA VAL A 237 8.78 -7.45 -5.34
C VAL A 237 9.14 -8.39 -4.20
N ASP A 238 9.98 -9.38 -4.46
CA ASP A 238 10.43 -10.36 -3.47
C ASP A 238 11.19 -9.68 -2.31
N ALA A 239 12.03 -8.70 -2.59
CA ALA A 239 12.75 -7.93 -1.56
C ALA A 239 11.80 -7.18 -0.63
N ILE A 240 10.79 -6.50 -1.18
CA ILE A 240 9.79 -5.75 -0.40
C ILE A 240 8.91 -6.72 0.39
N ASN A 241 8.51 -7.82 -0.22
CA ASN A 241 7.74 -8.88 0.42
C ASN A 241 8.50 -9.49 1.60
N LYS A 242 9.74 -9.93 1.39
CA LYS A 242 10.62 -10.49 2.44
C LYS A 242 10.77 -9.56 3.64
N ARG A 243 10.93 -8.26 3.40
CA ARG A 243 11.03 -7.28 4.47
C ARG A 243 9.83 -7.32 5.41
N SER A 244 8.65 -7.59 4.88
CA SER A 244 7.37 -7.50 5.59
C SER A 244 6.99 -8.80 6.30
N LEU A 245 7.72 -9.89 6.04
CA LEU A 245 7.41 -11.18 6.65
C LEU A 245 7.87 -11.23 8.11
N ILE A 246 6.98 -11.80 8.93
CA ILE A 246 7.30 -12.21 10.29
C ILE A 246 7.78 -13.64 10.22
N GLU A 247 9.07 -13.84 10.30
CA GLU A 247 9.65 -15.17 10.34
C GLU A 247 9.38 -15.82 11.67
N THR A 248 8.66 -16.93 11.65
CA THR A 248 8.51 -17.84 12.79
C THR A 248 9.00 -19.21 12.39
N THR A 249 9.77 -19.85 13.26
CA THR A 249 10.15 -21.25 13.04
C THR A 249 8.93 -22.13 13.29
N PRO A 250 8.48 -23.02 12.37
CA PRO A 250 9.17 -23.47 11.15
C PRO A 250 8.76 -22.71 9.85
N TYR A 251 8.02 -21.64 9.94
CA TYR A 251 7.43 -20.97 8.79
C TYR A 251 8.38 -19.92 8.21
N LYS A 252 9.10 -20.30 7.18
CA LYS A 252 9.77 -19.38 6.28
C LYS A 252 9.01 -19.38 4.97
N HIS A 253 8.38 -18.27 4.63
CA HIS A 253 7.72 -18.13 3.35
C HIS A 253 8.62 -17.36 2.39
N VAL A 254 8.70 -17.86 1.17
CA VAL A 254 9.39 -17.22 0.06
C VAL A 254 8.41 -17.23 -1.09
N LEU A 255 8.31 -16.13 -1.81
CA LEU A 255 7.51 -16.09 -3.05
C LEU A 255 8.06 -17.15 -4.00
N ASP A 256 7.20 -18.03 -4.48
CA ASP A 256 7.58 -19.02 -5.49
C ASP A 256 7.52 -18.36 -6.87
N ALA A 257 8.69 -18.08 -7.43
CA ALA A 257 8.86 -17.44 -8.72
C ALA A 257 8.12 -18.17 -9.86
N SER A 258 7.95 -19.50 -9.76
CA SER A 258 7.26 -20.29 -10.76
C SER A 258 5.77 -19.96 -10.89
N ASN A 259 5.16 -19.41 -9.84
CA ASN A 259 3.76 -18.95 -9.85
C ASN A 259 3.55 -17.64 -10.60
N TYR A 260 4.62 -16.91 -10.95
CA TYR A 260 4.58 -15.56 -11.53
C TYR A 260 5.38 -15.45 -12.84
N ASN A 261 5.53 -16.55 -13.54
CA ASN A 261 6.39 -16.69 -14.69
C ASN A 261 5.78 -16.28 -16.05
N THR A 262 4.79 -15.41 -16.04
CA THR A 262 4.27 -14.71 -17.22
C THR A 262 4.19 -13.21 -16.96
N GLN A 263 4.09 -12.40 -18.01
CA GLN A 263 3.92 -10.97 -17.89
C GLN A 263 2.69 -10.62 -17.02
N GLU A 264 1.57 -11.25 -17.28
CA GLU A 264 0.29 -10.98 -16.60
C GLU A 264 0.36 -11.34 -15.12
N LEU A 265 0.85 -12.54 -14.79
CA LEU A 265 1.01 -12.99 -13.41
C LEU A 265 1.98 -12.11 -12.61
N LEU A 266 3.08 -11.69 -13.25
CA LEU A 266 4.04 -10.77 -12.63
C LEU A 266 3.42 -9.39 -12.40
N LEU A 267 2.66 -8.84 -13.36
CA LEU A 267 1.94 -7.59 -13.19
C LEU A 267 0.92 -7.66 -12.05
N ASP A 268 0.17 -8.75 -11.96
CA ASP A 268 -0.80 -8.95 -10.89
C ASP A 268 -0.09 -9.03 -9.52
N LEU A 269 1.07 -9.67 -9.45
CA LEU A 269 1.90 -9.68 -8.24
C LEU A 269 2.37 -8.28 -7.87
N VAL A 270 2.87 -7.49 -8.83
CA VAL A 270 3.30 -6.09 -8.60
C VAL A 270 2.13 -5.25 -8.05
N TYR A 271 0.94 -5.34 -8.63
CA TYR A 271 -0.24 -4.62 -8.14
C TYR A 271 -0.68 -5.09 -6.75
N ALA A 272 -0.62 -6.39 -6.48
CA ALA A 272 -0.91 -6.94 -5.17
C ALA A 272 0.08 -6.42 -4.11
N GLU A 273 1.38 -6.40 -4.45
CA GLU A 273 2.41 -5.88 -3.54
C GLU A 273 2.27 -4.37 -3.32
N ARG A 274 1.98 -3.59 -4.37
CA ARG A 274 1.67 -2.16 -4.22
C ARG A 274 0.49 -1.93 -3.28
N ASN A 275 -0.57 -2.74 -3.40
CA ASN A 275 -1.73 -2.64 -2.51
C ASN A 275 -1.37 -2.93 -1.05
N ARG A 276 -0.54 -3.95 -0.79
CA ARG A 276 -0.07 -4.29 0.56
C ARG A 276 0.85 -3.22 1.14
N GLU A 277 1.83 -2.83 0.37
CA GLU A 277 2.90 -1.93 0.81
C GLU A 277 2.41 -0.49 1.00
N LEU A 278 1.63 0.01 0.06
CA LEU A 278 1.17 1.40 0.00
C LEU A 278 -0.27 1.58 0.49
N MET A 279 -0.81 0.58 1.19
CA MET A 279 -2.16 0.66 1.77
C MET A 279 -2.29 1.90 2.64
N PHE A 280 -3.38 2.65 2.46
CA PHE A 280 -3.67 3.92 3.13
C PHE A 280 -2.73 5.10 2.82
N GLU A 281 -1.87 4.98 1.81
CA GLU A 281 -1.01 6.09 1.35
C GLU A 281 -1.61 6.86 0.14
N GLY A 282 -2.86 6.61 -0.21
CA GLY A 282 -3.56 7.30 -1.30
C GLY A 282 -3.15 6.87 -2.72
N LYS A 283 -2.42 5.75 -2.87
CA LYS A 283 -1.87 5.32 -4.17
C LYS A 283 -2.77 4.37 -4.95
N HIS A 284 -3.47 3.49 -4.24
CA HIS A 284 -4.17 2.36 -4.85
C HIS A 284 -5.18 2.75 -5.93
N TYR A 285 -5.95 3.84 -5.72
CA TYR A 285 -6.89 4.32 -6.72
C TYR A 285 -6.20 4.72 -8.03
N PHE A 286 -5.09 5.42 -7.95
CA PHE A 286 -4.33 5.84 -9.14
C PHE A 286 -3.69 4.65 -9.86
N ASP A 287 -3.28 3.62 -9.14
CA ASP A 287 -2.80 2.37 -9.75
C ASP A 287 -3.91 1.68 -10.55
N LEU A 288 -5.13 1.63 -9.99
CA LEU A 288 -6.30 1.04 -10.66
C LEU A 288 -6.70 1.84 -11.91
N VAL A 289 -6.70 3.17 -11.81
CA VAL A 289 -6.99 4.06 -12.96
C VAL A 289 -5.94 3.90 -14.05
N ARG A 290 -4.65 3.91 -13.70
CA ARG A 290 -3.56 3.73 -14.66
C ARG A 290 -3.67 2.39 -15.39
N ARG A 291 -3.97 1.31 -14.66
CA ARG A 291 -4.21 0.00 -15.25
C ARG A 291 -5.41 0.01 -16.20
N SER A 292 -6.52 0.58 -15.79
CA SER A 292 -7.74 0.65 -16.60
C SER A 292 -7.52 1.42 -17.92
N LEU A 293 -6.83 2.56 -17.86
CA LEU A 293 -6.48 3.36 -19.04
C LEU A 293 -5.51 2.62 -19.98
N ARG A 294 -4.58 1.86 -19.44
CA ARG A 294 -3.63 1.06 -20.22
C ARG A 294 -4.32 -0.09 -20.95
N GLU A 295 -5.20 -0.78 -20.24
CA GLU A 295 -5.95 -1.95 -20.74
C GLU A 295 -7.21 -1.58 -21.54
N GLU A 296 -7.55 -0.28 -21.58
CA GLU A 296 -8.76 0.25 -22.22
C GLU A 296 -10.05 -0.43 -21.74
N ASN A 297 -10.03 -0.89 -20.50
CA ASN A 297 -11.20 -1.46 -19.83
C ASN A 297 -11.12 -1.32 -18.31
N THR A 298 -12.27 -1.44 -17.67
CA THR A 298 -12.41 -1.28 -16.21
C THR A 298 -12.50 -2.59 -15.45
N LYS A 299 -12.30 -3.74 -16.08
CA LYS A 299 -12.56 -5.07 -15.50
C LYS A 299 -11.80 -5.28 -14.18
N TYR A 300 -10.52 -4.96 -14.17
CA TYR A 300 -9.71 -5.12 -12.96
C TYR A 300 -10.20 -4.21 -11.83
N LEU A 301 -10.41 -2.93 -12.11
CA LEU A 301 -10.96 -1.97 -11.14
C LEU A 301 -12.35 -2.42 -10.64
N ALA A 302 -13.24 -2.82 -11.55
CA ALA A 302 -14.57 -3.33 -11.21
C ALA A 302 -14.49 -4.52 -10.24
N SER A 303 -13.57 -5.46 -10.45
CA SER A 303 -13.37 -6.61 -9.56
C SER A 303 -12.97 -6.22 -8.13
N LYS A 304 -12.36 -5.05 -7.95
CA LYS A 304 -11.96 -4.52 -6.62
C LYS A 304 -13.06 -3.72 -5.94
N VAL A 305 -14.02 -3.19 -6.71
CA VAL A 305 -15.06 -2.27 -6.19
C VAL A 305 -16.40 -2.98 -5.98
N VAL A 306 -16.80 -3.84 -6.91
CA VAL A 306 -18.10 -4.52 -6.88
C VAL A 306 -18.34 -5.29 -5.58
N ASN A 307 -17.31 -5.91 -5.05
CA ASN A 307 -17.42 -6.72 -3.83
C ASN A 307 -17.45 -5.89 -2.53
N LYS A 308 -17.30 -4.55 -2.59
CA LYS A 308 -17.28 -3.71 -1.38
C LYS A 308 -18.65 -3.52 -0.73
N ASP A 309 -19.70 -3.61 -1.54
CA ASP A 309 -21.07 -3.52 -1.05
C ASP A 309 -21.95 -4.47 -1.82
N PRO A 310 -22.28 -5.64 -1.26
CA PRO A 310 -23.11 -6.65 -1.92
C PRO A 310 -24.50 -6.14 -2.33
N LEU A 311 -25.07 -5.16 -1.59
CA LEU A 311 -26.40 -4.64 -1.88
C LEU A 311 -26.41 -3.76 -3.14
N THR A 312 -25.31 -3.09 -3.43
CA THR A 312 -25.19 -2.21 -4.60
C THR A 312 -24.30 -2.79 -5.70
N ALA A 313 -23.80 -4.02 -5.52
CA ALA A 313 -22.86 -4.68 -6.42
C ALA A 313 -23.30 -4.68 -7.89
N ALA A 314 -24.60 -4.95 -8.17
CA ALA A 314 -25.14 -4.99 -9.52
C ALA A 314 -25.12 -3.59 -10.18
N ILE A 315 -25.49 -2.55 -9.44
CA ILE A 315 -25.52 -1.15 -9.91
C ILE A 315 -24.09 -0.68 -10.17
N ILE A 316 -23.19 -0.95 -9.23
CA ILE A 316 -21.76 -0.60 -9.34
C ILE A 316 -21.18 -1.34 -10.55
N GLY A 317 -21.43 -2.63 -10.69
CA GLY A 317 -20.96 -3.43 -11.81
C GLY A 317 -21.42 -2.88 -13.15
N GLN A 318 -22.66 -2.47 -13.27
CA GLN A 318 -23.19 -1.85 -14.49
C GLN A 318 -22.53 -0.50 -14.81
N ARG A 319 -22.35 0.37 -13.80
CA ARG A 319 -21.63 1.64 -13.97
C ARG A 319 -20.18 1.43 -14.39
N MET A 320 -19.52 0.47 -13.75
CA MET A 320 -18.12 0.14 -14.02
C MET A 320 -17.87 -0.50 -15.39
N THR A 321 -18.88 -0.74 -16.20
CA THR A 321 -18.68 -1.13 -17.62
C THR A 321 -18.24 0.04 -18.50
N LYS A 322 -18.45 1.27 -18.05
CA LYS A 322 -18.07 2.49 -18.79
C LYS A 322 -16.68 2.95 -18.37
N MET A 323 -15.83 3.31 -19.33
CA MET A 323 -14.50 3.89 -19.02
C MET A 323 -14.60 5.17 -18.20
N ASP A 324 -15.61 5.99 -18.43
CA ASP A 324 -15.82 7.22 -17.66
C ASP A 324 -15.99 6.98 -16.16
N ALA A 325 -16.37 5.76 -15.74
CA ALA A 325 -16.53 5.41 -14.33
C ALA A 325 -15.22 5.45 -13.53
N ILE A 326 -14.05 5.49 -14.19
CA ILE A 326 -12.75 5.69 -13.52
C ILE A 326 -12.54 7.13 -13.05
N PHE A 327 -13.33 8.07 -13.53
CA PHE A 327 -13.28 9.46 -13.13
C PHE A 327 -14.41 9.79 -12.16
N TRP A 328 -14.20 10.78 -11.33
CA TRP A 328 -15.19 11.20 -10.35
C TRP A 328 -16.34 11.96 -11.00
N PRO A 329 -17.55 11.91 -10.43
CA PRO A 329 -18.66 12.75 -10.88
C PRO A 329 -18.34 14.22 -10.58
N ILE A 330 -18.86 15.11 -11.42
CA ILE A 330 -18.84 16.54 -11.16
C ILE A 330 -19.88 16.83 -10.07
N TYR A 331 -19.50 17.65 -9.09
CA TYR A 331 -20.39 18.04 -8.02
C TYR A 331 -21.64 18.76 -8.56
N LEU A 332 -22.82 18.38 -8.07
CA LEU A 332 -24.09 18.82 -8.64
C LEU A 332 -24.28 20.34 -8.64
N ASP A 333 -23.80 21.05 -7.61
CA ASP A 333 -23.94 22.50 -7.55
C ASP A 333 -23.09 23.20 -8.61
N GLU A 334 -21.94 22.65 -8.99
CA GLU A 334 -21.13 23.16 -10.11
C GLU A 334 -21.90 23.05 -11.45
N LEU A 335 -22.63 21.95 -11.65
CA LEU A 335 -23.48 21.76 -12.84
C LEU A 335 -24.67 22.75 -12.87
N LYS A 336 -25.20 23.11 -11.70
CA LYS A 336 -26.29 24.10 -11.61
C LYS A 336 -25.82 25.51 -11.99
N VAL A 337 -24.59 25.84 -11.59
CA VAL A 337 -24.02 27.20 -11.81
C VAL A 337 -23.45 27.33 -13.22
N ASN A 338 -22.72 26.33 -13.72
CA ASN A 338 -22.07 26.38 -15.02
C ASN A 338 -22.77 25.45 -16.03
N LYS A 339 -23.61 26.03 -16.89
CA LYS A 339 -24.37 25.30 -17.91
C LYS A 339 -23.53 24.66 -19.03
N ASN A 340 -22.23 24.97 -19.11
CA ASN A 340 -21.30 24.35 -20.04
C ASN A 340 -20.67 23.08 -19.49
N LEU A 341 -20.90 22.73 -18.22
CA LEU A 341 -20.46 21.46 -17.65
C LEU A 341 -21.48 20.35 -17.96
N HIS A 342 -20.97 19.23 -18.34
CA HIS A 342 -21.74 17.99 -18.54
C HIS A 342 -21.30 16.94 -17.55
N GLN A 343 -22.25 16.27 -16.90
CA GLN A 343 -21.95 15.21 -15.95
C GLN A 343 -21.22 14.07 -16.64
N ASN A 344 -20.34 13.43 -15.88
CA ASN A 344 -19.70 12.19 -16.28
C ASN A 344 -20.76 11.12 -16.61
N SER A 345 -20.66 10.54 -17.81
CA SER A 345 -21.68 9.65 -18.40
C SER A 345 -21.95 8.38 -17.57
N ALA A 346 -21.01 7.99 -16.69
CA ALA A 346 -21.19 6.86 -15.80
C ALA A 346 -22.11 7.14 -14.60
N PHE A 347 -22.37 8.42 -14.30
CA PHE A 347 -23.15 8.88 -13.14
C PHE A 347 -24.49 9.52 -13.50
N GLY A 348 -24.94 9.38 -14.75
CA GLY A 348 -26.21 9.89 -15.23
C GLY A 348 -26.14 11.27 -15.88
N SER A 349 -27.21 11.67 -16.56
CA SER A 349 -27.37 13.07 -16.98
C SER A 349 -27.72 13.90 -15.75
N GLY A 350 -27.12 15.07 -15.57
CA GLY A 350 -27.34 15.95 -14.42
C GLY A 350 -28.79 16.45 -14.21
N ASP A 351 -29.72 15.99 -15.03
CA ASP A 351 -31.17 16.24 -14.93
C ASP A 351 -31.89 15.19 -14.06
N ASP A 352 -31.19 14.20 -13.54
CA ASP A 352 -31.79 13.14 -12.73
C ASP A 352 -31.98 13.63 -11.29
N SER A 353 -33.19 14.12 -10.99
CA SER A 353 -33.62 14.60 -9.66
C SER A 353 -33.58 13.51 -8.57
N SER A 354 -33.15 12.30 -8.90
CA SER A 354 -33.02 11.18 -7.96
C SER A 354 -31.88 11.34 -6.95
N TYR A 355 -30.97 12.30 -7.13
CA TYR A 355 -29.85 12.57 -6.20
C TYR A 355 -30.20 13.56 -5.06
N GLU A 356 -31.41 14.07 -5.00
CA GLU A 356 -31.83 15.00 -3.93
C GLU A 356 -32.17 14.32 -2.59
N LYS A 357 -32.01 13.00 -2.48
CA LYS A 357 -32.38 12.25 -1.24
C LYS A 357 -31.28 11.28 -0.80
N SER A 358 -30.12 11.80 -0.39
CA SER A 358 -29.25 11.04 0.48
C SER A 358 -28.38 11.95 1.34
#